data_0e996bc4da9524070358db7be8936763
#
_entry.id   0e996bc4da9524070358db7be8936763
#
_cell.length_a   1.000
_cell.length_b   1.000
_cell.length_c   1.000
_cell.angle_alpha   90.00
_cell.angle_beta   90.00
_cell.angle_gamma   90.00
#
_symmetry.space_group_name_H-M   'P 1'
#
loop_
_entity.id
_entity.type
_entity.pdbx_description
1 polymer ?
#
loop_
_entity_poly.entity_id
_entity_poly.type
_entity_poly.pdbx_seq_one_letter_code
_entity_poly.pdbx_strand_id
1 'polypeptide(L)'
;MLCLLIYGVLNNIIAIIVISFVVVGTLWGVGNLINRPEESSIKNISGVLLIAQNNAFNKTNPDIHSTVNVPKKLVVVNKDFVRHDLVVDELKINTAYLSSEQDFTTAIASKEPGIFEYYCSLHPTTMQGKIIVNENNN
;
A
#
# COMPACT_ATOMS: atom_id res chain seq x y z
N MET A 1 39.39 43.20 30.25
CA MET A 1 38.08 43.75 29.83
C MET A 1 37.67 43.26 28.43
N LEU A 2 38.57 43.18 27.48
CA LEU A 2 38.26 42.72 26.09
C LEU A 2 37.80 41.27 26.01
N CYS A 3 38.36 40.37 26.80
CA CYS A 3 38.02 38.93 26.81
C CYS A 3 36.59 38.62 27.24
N LEU A 4 36.01 39.37 28.19
CA LEU A 4 34.63 39.25 28.62
C LEU A 4 33.62 39.71 27.60
N LEU A 5 33.96 40.72 26.81
CA LEU A 5 33.10 41.21 25.70
C LEU A 5 33.05 40.20 24.56
N ILE A 6 34.15 39.55 24.22
CA ILE A 6 34.19 38.52 23.15
C ILE A 6 33.39 37.28 23.58
N TYR A 7 33.45 36.86 24.83
CA TYR A 7 32.70 35.73 25.34
C TYR A 7 31.18 35.96 25.32
N GLY A 8 30.73 37.17 25.67
CA GLY A 8 29.30 37.53 25.60
C GLY A 8 28.77 37.57 24.15
N VAL A 9 29.52 38.07 23.21
CA VAL A 9 29.13 38.11 21.77
C VAL A 9 29.08 36.70 21.19
N LEU A 10 30.04 35.84 21.51
CA LEU A 10 30.10 34.46 21.05
C LEU A 10 28.89 33.64 21.54
N ASN A 11 28.51 33.77 22.81
CA ASN A 11 27.35 33.11 23.37
C ASN A 11 26.02 33.53 22.70
N ASN A 12 25.88 34.82 22.38
CA ASN A 12 24.71 35.32 21.68
C ASN A 12 24.64 34.82 20.23
N ILE A 13 25.76 34.71 19.54
CA ILE A 13 25.81 34.14 18.17
C ILE A 13 25.45 32.66 18.18
N ILE A 14 25.95 31.88 19.12
CA ILE A 14 25.60 30.48 19.28
C ILE A 14 24.12 30.30 19.56
N ALA A 15 23.54 31.11 20.43
CA ALA A 15 22.12 31.07 20.74
C ALA A 15 21.24 31.37 19.50
N ILE A 16 21.62 32.37 18.69
CA ILE A 16 20.91 32.71 17.44
C ILE A 16 20.99 31.54 16.45
N ILE A 17 22.14 30.91 16.29
CA ILE A 17 22.30 29.79 15.37
C ILE A 17 21.44 28.60 15.80
N VAL A 18 21.42 28.27 17.10
CA VAL A 18 20.61 27.14 17.62
C VAL A 18 19.12 27.41 17.41
N ILE A 19 18.65 28.63 17.69
CA ILE A 19 17.24 29.00 17.49
C ILE A 19 16.88 28.92 16.01
N SER A 20 17.76 29.36 15.10
CA SER A 20 17.51 29.27 13.66
C SER A 20 17.37 27.83 13.18
N PHE A 21 18.20 26.90 13.66
CA PHE A 21 18.08 25.48 13.32
C PHE A 21 16.79 24.84 13.86
N VAL A 22 16.37 25.20 15.07
CA VAL A 22 15.11 24.70 15.65
C VAL A 22 13.92 25.21 14.84
N VAL A 23 13.86 26.48 14.47
CA VAL A 23 12.76 27.05 13.67
C VAL A 23 12.70 26.45 12.27
N VAL A 24 13.83 26.30 11.59
CA VAL A 24 13.87 25.68 10.24
C VAL A 24 13.51 24.19 10.33
N GLY A 25 13.98 23.47 11.35
CA GLY A 25 13.66 22.05 11.53
C GLY A 25 12.18 21.82 11.80
N THR A 26 11.54 22.66 12.59
CA THR A 26 10.08 22.55 12.87
C THR A 26 9.24 22.88 11.64
N LEU A 27 9.59 23.88 10.85
CA LEU A 27 8.89 24.23 9.61
C LEU A 27 9.02 23.13 8.55
N TRP A 28 10.17 22.46 8.44
CA TRP A 28 10.36 21.32 7.54
C TRP A 28 9.59 20.08 8.00
N GLY A 29 9.57 19.82 9.29
CA GLY A 29 8.82 18.69 9.87
C GLY A 29 7.31 18.84 9.67
N VAL A 30 6.76 20.03 9.86
CA VAL A 30 5.33 20.32 9.67
C VAL A 30 4.96 20.31 8.19
N GLY A 31 5.82 20.83 7.30
CA GLY A 31 5.59 20.81 5.85
C GLY A 31 5.43 19.40 5.27
N ASN A 32 6.21 18.43 5.76
CA ASN A 32 6.09 17.04 5.34
C ASN A 32 4.85 16.31 5.90
N LEU A 33 4.29 16.80 7.02
CA LEU A 33 3.03 16.28 7.56
C LEU A 33 1.80 16.80 6.82
N ILE A 34 1.87 18.02 6.27
CA ILE A 34 0.76 18.66 5.55
C ILE A 34 0.68 18.17 4.09
N ASN A 35 1.81 17.79 3.48
CA ASN A 35 1.86 17.23 2.11
C ASN A 35 1.69 15.71 2.03
N ARG A 36 1.18 15.06 3.06
CA ARG A 36 0.70 13.69 2.91
C ARG A 36 -0.49 13.73 1.95
N PRO A 37 -0.46 13.03 0.79
CA PRO A 37 -1.62 13.00 -0.11
C PRO A 37 -2.83 12.57 0.72
N GLU A 38 -3.86 13.40 0.72
CA GLU A 38 -5.08 13.08 1.47
C GLU A 38 -5.62 11.72 1.02
N GLU A 39 -5.82 10.85 1.97
CA GLU A 39 -6.49 9.54 1.85
C GLU A 39 -7.96 9.69 1.37
N SER A 40 -8.41 10.92 1.10
CA SER A 40 -9.78 11.29 0.75
C SER A 40 -10.19 10.94 -0.69
N SER A 41 -9.24 10.63 -1.60
CA SER A 41 -9.57 10.23 -2.96
C SER A 41 -9.93 8.75 -3.13
N ILE A 42 -9.83 7.93 -2.06
CA ILE A 42 -10.09 6.48 -2.11
C ILE A 42 -11.54 6.13 -1.76
N LYS A 43 -12.39 7.10 -1.45
CA LYS A 43 -13.71 6.87 -0.84
C LYS A 43 -14.79 6.29 -1.77
N ASN A 44 -14.48 6.01 -3.05
CA ASN A 44 -15.47 5.46 -4.00
C ASN A 44 -14.93 4.47 -5.03
N ILE A 45 -13.75 3.89 -4.84
CA ILE A 45 -13.33 2.77 -5.68
C ILE A 45 -13.78 1.50 -4.96
N SER A 46 -14.85 0.90 -5.44
CA SER A 46 -15.26 -0.45 -5.04
C SER A 46 -14.07 -1.38 -5.21
N GLY A 47 -13.37 -1.67 -4.12
CA GLY A 47 -12.16 -2.48 -4.09
C GLY A 47 -12.40 -3.82 -3.44
N VAL A 48 -11.55 -4.78 -3.74
CA VAL A 48 -11.50 -6.09 -3.10
C VAL A 48 -10.29 -6.13 -2.18
N LEU A 49 -10.48 -6.59 -0.96
CA LEU A 49 -9.42 -6.91 -0.02
C LEU A 49 -9.32 -8.42 0.12
N LEU A 50 -8.15 -8.99 -0.19
CA LEU A 50 -7.81 -10.38 0.08
C LEU A 50 -6.79 -10.45 1.21
N ILE A 51 -7.15 -11.14 2.27
CA ILE A 51 -6.26 -11.40 3.40
C ILE A 51 -5.76 -12.85 3.28
N ALA A 52 -4.46 -13.03 3.06
CA ALA A 52 -3.81 -14.32 3.09
C ALA A 52 -3.51 -14.70 4.54
N GLN A 53 -4.14 -15.75 5.04
CA GLN A 53 -3.98 -16.24 6.41
C GLN A 53 -4.43 -17.69 6.52
N ASN A 54 -3.70 -18.52 7.27
CA ASN A 54 -4.02 -19.94 7.51
C ASN A 54 -4.18 -20.73 6.19
N ASN A 55 -3.29 -20.52 5.22
CA ASN A 55 -3.31 -21.13 3.90
C ASN A 55 -4.65 -20.96 3.14
N ALA A 56 -5.28 -19.81 3.29
CA ALA A 56 -6.48 -19.42 2.53
C ALA A 56 -6.53 -17.89 2.33
N PHE A 57 -7.20 -17.46 1.27
CA PHE A 57 -7.59 -16.06 1.10
C PHE A 57 -8.97 -15.83 1.74
N ASN A 58 -9.08 -14.85 2.64
CA ASN A 58 -10.33 -14.52 3.35
C ASN A 58 -11.03 -15.76 3.96
N LYS A 59 -10.27 -16.77 4.42
CA LYS A 59 -10.72 -18.04 4.97
C LYS A 59 -11.37 -19.02 3.97
N THR A 60 -11.97 -18.55 2.90
CA THR A 60 -12.80 -19.36 1.98
C THR A 60 -12.38 -19.30 0.51
N ASN A 61 -11.31 -18.55 0.18
CA ASN A 61 -10.90 -18.30 -1.21
C ASN A 61 -12.09 -17.82 -2.07
N PRO A 62 -12.64 -16.64 -1.80
CA PRO A 62 -13.93 -16.20 -2.37
C PRO A 62 -13.82 -15.92 -3.86
N ASP A 63 -14.91 -16.13 -4.59
CA ASP A 63 -15.05 -15.63 -5.95
C ASP A 63 -15.05 -14.08 -5.95
N ILE A 64 -14.31 -13.49 -6.86
CA ILE A 64 -14.20 -12.04 -7.03
C ILE A 64 -14.94 -11.65 -8.32
N HIS A 65 -15.94 -10.78 -8.21
CA HIS A 65 -16.68 -10.28 -9.37
C HIS A 65 -16.13 -8.94 -9.86
N SER A 66 -15.92 -8.82 -11.16
CA SER A 66 -15.50 -7.63 -11.87
C SER A 66 -16.30 -7.44 -13.15
N THR A 67 -16.08 -6.34 -13.86
CA THR A 67 -16.78 -6.00 -15.11
C THR A 67 -15.76 -5.63 -16.18
N VAL A 68 -16.03 -6.03 -17.40
CA VAL A 68 -15.21 -5.70 -18.57
C VAL A 68 -14.99 -4.19 -18.70
N ASN A 69 -13.75 -3.79 -18.96
CA ASN A 69 -13.30 -2.39 -19.09
C ASN A 69 -13.52 -1.50 -17.85
N VAL A 70 -13.85 -2.08 -16.69
CA VAL A 70 -13.97 -1.37 -15.42
C VAL A 70 -12.90 -1.87 -14.45
N PRO A 71 -11.77 -1.16 -14.30
CA PRO A 71 -10.73 -1.57 -13.38
C PRO A 71 -11.25 -1.60 -11.93
N LYS A 72 -11.04 -2.73 -11.25
CA LYS A 72 -11.41 -2.92 -9.85
C LYS A 72 -10.15 -2.99 -9.00
N LYS A 73 -10.02 -2.14 -7.99
CA LYS A 73 -8.88 -2.17 -7.07
C LYS A 73 -8.83 -3.50 -6.34
N LEU A 74 -7.64 -4.11 -6.28
CA LEU A 74 -7.35 -5.32 -5.53
C LEU A 74 -6.21 -5.02 -4.56
N VAL A 75 -6.46 -5.27 -3.28
CA VAL A 75 -5.44 -5.20 -2.22
C VAL A 75 -5.27 -6.60 -1.66
N VAL A 76 -4.03 -7.08 -1.62
CA VAL A 76 -3.66 -8.36 -1.02
C VAL A 76 -2.79 -8.08 0.19
N VAL A 77 -3.15 -8.62 1.35
CA VAL A 77 -2.41 -8.44 2.60
C VAL A 77 -2.05 -9.80 3.16
N ASN A 78 -0.78 -10.03 3.48
CA ASN A 78 -0.37 -11.22 4.19
C ASN A 78 -0.47 -11.01 5.71
N LYS A 79 -1.38 -11.69 6.37
CA LYS A 79 -1.56 -11.70 7.84
C LYS A 79 -1.05 -12.99 8.49
N ASP A 80 -0.29 -13.79 7.75
CA ASP A 80 0.35 -15.00 8.23
C ASP A 80 1.84 -14.78 8.54
N PHE A 81 2.44 -15.65 9.31
CA PHE A 81 3.89 -15.65 9.55
C PHE A 81 4.69 -16.25 8.39
N VAL A 82 4.07 -17.09 7.56
CA VAL A 82 4.66 -17.63 6.34
C VAL A 82 4.41 -16.69 5.16
N ARG A 83 5.24 -16.77 4.15
CA ARG A 83 5.07 -15.97 2.94
C ARG A 83 3.95 -16.51 2.07
N HIS A 84 3.20 -15.60 1.48
CA HIS A 84 2.19 -15.87 0.47
C HIS A 84 2.37 -14.94 -0.71
N ASP A 85 1.82 -15.31 -1.84
CA ASP A 85 1.66 -14.45 -3.01
C ASP A 85 0.24 -14.59 -3.57
N LEU A 86 -0.09 -13.76 -4.54
CA LEU A 86 -1.28 -13.94 -5.38
C LEU A 86 -0.84 -13.84 -6.83
N VAL A 87 -1.17 -14.86 -7.59
CA VAL A 87 -0.91 -14.98 -9.01
C VAL A 87 -2.23 -15.13 -9.77
N VAL A 88 -2.37 -14.41 -10.89
CA VAL A 88 -3.43 -14.58 -11.89
C VAL A 88 -2.76 -14.50 -13.25
N ASP A 89 -2.45 -15.65 -13.83
CA ASP A 89 -1.59 -15.74 -15.01
C ASP A 89 -2.15 -14.98 -16.22
N GLU A 90 -3.43 -15.17 -16.52
CA GLU A 90 -4.07 -14.58 -17.70
C GLU A 90 -4.22 -13.05 -17.57
N LEU A 91 -4.39 -12.53 -16.36
CA LEU A 91 -4.43 -11.10 -16.08
C LEU A 91 -3.06 -10.48 -15.80
N LYS A 92 -1.99 -11.30 -15.83
CA LYS A 92 -0.61 -10.90 -15.57
C LYS A 92 -0.44 -10.19 -14.20
N ILE A 93 -1.19 -10.65 -13.21
CA ILE A 93 -1.07 -10.19 -11.83
C ILE A 93 -0.13 -11.14 -11.09
N ASN A 94 0.89 -10.58 -10.44
CA ASN A 94 1.79 -11.31 -9.56
C ASN A 94 2.27 -10.34 -8.48
N THR A 95 1.94 -10.63 -7.22
CA THR A 95 2.31 -9.76 -6.09
C THR A 95 3.75 -9.94 -5.65
N ALA A 96 4.48 -10.94 -6.19
CA ALA A 96 5.65 -11.51 -5.56
C ALA A 96 5.34 -12.04 -4.14
N TYR A 97 6.37 -12.56 -3.44
CA TYR A 97 6.17 -13.10 -2.08
C TYR A 97 6.03 -11.98 -1.05
N LEU A 98 4.88 -11.88 -0.45
CA LEU A 98 4.59 -10.98 0.66
C LEU A 98 5.01 -11.63 1.99
N SER A 99 5.85 -10.97 2.74
CA SER A 99 6.17 -11.34 4.13
C SER A 99 5.00 -10.98 5.06
N SER A 100 5.08 -11.40 6.33
CA SER A 100 4.07 -11.04 7.33
C SER A 100 3.82 -9.53 7.37
N GLU A 101 2.56 -9.14 7.44
CA GLU A 101 2.07 -7.75 7.46
C GLU A 101 2.35 -6.93 6.19
N GLN A 102 2.93 -7.51 5.15
CA GLN A 102 3.10 -6.84 3.87
C GLN A 102 1.81 -6.86 3.05
N ASP A 103 1.61 -5.80 2.27
CA ASP A 103 0.52 -5.69 1.32
C ASP A 103 1.01 -5.36 -0.09
N PHE A 104 0.14 -5.63 -1.05
CA PHE A 104 0.31 -5.26 -2.44
C PHE A 104 -1.02 -4.76 -3.01
N THR A 105 -0.96 -3.64 -3.72
CA THR A 105 -2.13 -3.04 -4.35
C THR A 105 -1.97 -3.06 -5.86
N THR A 106 -2.99 -3.56 -6.55
CA THR A 106 -3.09 -3.60 -8.01
C THR A 106 -4.54 -3.36 -8.47
N ALA A 107 -4.82 -3.56 -9.75
CA ALA A 107 -6.17 -3.54 -10.30
C ALA A 107 -6.44 -4.81 -11.08
N ILE A 108 -7.64 -5.37 -10.90
CA ILE A 108 -8.22 -6.36 -11.80
C ILE A 108 -8.76 -5.60 -13.01
N ALA A 109 -8.20 -5.87 -14.19
CA ALA A 109 -8.66 -5.26 -15.44
C ALA A 109 -8.67 -6.31 -16.54
N SER A 110 -9.80 -6.45 -17.22
CA SER A 110 -9.95 -7.31 -18.41
C SER A 110 -10.72 -6.56 -19.50
N LYS A 111 -10.37 -6.84 -20.75
CA LYS A 111 -11.08 -6.34 -21.93
C LYS A 111 -12.18 -7.29 -22.39
N GLU A 112 -12.18 -8.51 -21.89
CA GLU A 112 -13.08 -9.59 -22.28
C GLU A 112 -13.70 -10.23 -21.02
N PRO A 113 -14.94 -10.71 -21.11
CA PRO A 113 -15.54 -11.47 -20.03
C PRO A 113 -14.86 -12.84 -19.91
N GLY A 114 -14.86 -13.41 -18.71
CA GLY A 114 -14.23 -14.70 -18.49
C GLY A 114 -14.11 -15.06 -17.01
N ILE A 115 -13.61 -16.26 -16.78
CA ILE A 115 -13.30 -16.77 -15.45
C ILE A 115 -11.79 -16.98 -15.41
N PHE A 116 -11.11 -16.31 -14.50
CA PHE A 116 -9.68 -16.32 -14.33
C PHE A 116 -9.37 -16.91 -12.95
N GLU A 117 -8.46 -17.89 -12.89
CA GLU A 117 -8.07 -18.46 -11.61
C GLU A 117 -7.03 -17.58 -10.92
N TYR A 118 -7.19 -17.38 -9.62
CA TYR A 118 -6.13 -16.83 -8.77
C TYR A 118 -5.66 -17.87 -7.78
N TYR A 119 -4.37 -17.85 -7.44
CA TYR A 119 -3.79 -18.80 -6.50
C TYR A 119 -2.56 -18.24 -5.78
N CYS A 120 -2.15 -18.91 -4.70
CA CYS A 120 -0.83 -18.73 -4.09
C CYS A 120 0.13 -19.78 -4.63
N SER A 121 1.27 -19.36 -5.19
CA SER A 121 2.23 -20.28 -5.80
C SER A 121 2.88 -21.25 -4.80
N LEU A 122 2.93 -20.86 -3.51
CA LEU A 122 3.43 -21.70 -2.43
C LEU A 122 2.40 -22.70 -1.90
N HIS A 123 1.09 -22.45 -2.12
CA HIS A 123 -0.01 -23.26 -1.61
C HIS A 123 -1.11 -23.48 -2.68
N PRO A 124 -0.78 -23.97 -3.89
CA PRO A 124 -1.70 -23.93 -5.04
C PRO A 124 -2.91 -24.84 -4.89
N THR A 125 -2.88 -25.81 -3.98
CA THR A 125 -4.00 -26.74 -3.74
C THR A 125 -4.99 -26.25 -2.70
N THR A 126 -4.61 -25.31 -1.83
CA THR A 126 -5.43 -24.82 -0.72
C THR A 126 -5.80 -23.35 -0.85
N MET A 127 -4.97 -22.57 -1.53
CA MET A 127 -5.16 -21.14 -1.73
C MET A 127 -5.41 -20.84 -3.20
N GLN A 128 -6.63 -21.11 -3.66
CA GLN A 128 -7.07 -20.84 -5.04
C GLN A 128 -8.53 -20.42 -5.07
N GLY A 129 -8.88 -19.54 -6.00
CA GLY A 129 -10.24 -19.07 -6.20
C GLY A 129 -10.41 -18.50 -7.62
N LYS A 130 -11.48 -17.77 -7.86
CA LYS A 130 -11.83 -17.31 -9.20
C LYS A 130 -12.09 -15.81 -9.23
N ILE A 131 -11.68 -15.18 -10.32
CA ILE A 131 -12.12 -13.84 -10.72
C ILE A 131 -13.11 -14.00 -11.88
N ILE A 132 -14.34 -13.58 -11.67
CA ILE A 132 -15.42 -13.66 -12.64
C ILE A 132 -15.62 -12.26 -13.22
N VAL A 133 -15.26 -12.08 -14.47
CA VAL A 133 -15.43 -10.82 -15.20
C VAL A 133 -16.67 -10.93 -16.06
N ASN A 134 -17.69 -10.14 -15.76
CA ASN A 134 -18.93 -10.10 -16.50
C ASN A 134 -18.91 -9.02 -17.58
N GLU A 135 -19.75 -9.17 -18.61
CA GLU A 135 -19.96 -8.11 -19.59
C GLU A 135 -20.52 -6.84 -18.95
N ASN A 136 -20.22 -5.72 -19.55
CA ASN A 136 -20.80 -4.44 -19.14
C ASN A 136 -22.15 -4.27 -19.86
N ASN A 137 -23.24 -4.63 -19.20
CA ASN A 137 -24.61 -4.50 -19.71
C ASN A 137 -25.11 -3.05 -19.56
N ASN A 138 -24.42 -2.10 -20.22
CA ASN A 138 -24.92 -0.72 -20.36
C ASN A 138 -25.69 -0.55 -21.64
#